data_484abb4ea2074c83fb2ff079df8a35b0
#
_entry.id   484abb4ea2074c83fb2ff079df8a35b0
#
_cell.length_a   1.000
_cell.length_b   1.000
_cell.length_c   1.000
_cell.angle_alpha   90.00
_cell.angle_beta   90.00
_cell.angle_gamma   90.00
#
_symmetry.space_group_name_H-M   'P 1'
#
loop_
_entity.id
_entity.type
_entity.pdbx_description
1 polymer ?
#
loop_
_entity_poly.entity_id
_entity_poly.type
_entity_poly.pdbx_seq_one_letter_code
_entity_poly.pdbx_strand_id
1 'polypeptide(L)'
;DVVAIKIRNGQKTLFLFELKGFGAKDITERTLSEPDGLIESLRASKYTEYEDPSIPGLSEFPRYYVFVHNGLIDANAKPTYSGFIKKEFPDGNYEEWDIELLTTYFSNFLFDETLLTDDESYRLFKKILVLLDGEGNNFKDISTLVQLQLKKISSVKKENRRLILNTFASLRLIAH
;
A
#
# COMPACT_ATOMS: atom_id res chain seq x y z
N ASP A 1 11.18 -3.13 -4.44
CA ASP A 1 10.91 -3.89 -3.22
C ASP A 1 11.02 -2.97 -2.02
N VAL A 2 10.22 -3.22 -1.02
CA VAL A 2 10.17 -2.41 0.20
C VAL A 2 10.47 -3.31 1.41
N VAL A 3 11.30 -2.80 2.31
CA VAL A 3 11.63 -3.48 3.57
C VAL A 3 11.15 -2.63 4.73
N ALA A 4 10.43 -3.22 5.68
CA ALA A 4 9.94 -2.52 6.86
C ALA A 4 10.09 -3.38 8.12
N ILE A 5 10.27 -2.73 9.27
CA ILE A 5 10.28 -3.39 10.57
C ILE A 5 9.00 -3.05 11.31
N LYS A 6 8.27 -4.07 11.74
CA LYS A 6 7.03 -3.91 12.50
C LYS A 6 7.02 -4.89 13.68
N ILE A 7 6.33 -4.54 14.74
CA ILE A 7 6.07 -5.47 15.84
C ILE A 7 4.91 -6.38 15.43
N ARG A 8 5.17 -7.69 15.40
CA ARG A 8 4.18 -8.74 15.18
C ARG A 8 4.28 -9.74 16.32
N ASN A 9 3.18 -10.05 16.97
CA ASN A 9 3.14 -10.97 18.13
C ASN A 9 4.15 -10.58 19.24
N GLY A 10 4.33 -9.28 19.47
CA GLY A 10 5.26 -8.76 20.49
C GLY A 10 6.74 -8.77 20.10
N GLN A 11 7.10 -9.22 18.89
CA GLN A 11 8.48 -9.34 18.41
C GLN A 11 8.71 -8.45 17.18
N LYS A 12 9.90 -7.85 17.10
CA LYS A 12 10.32 -7.14 15.88
C LYS A 12 10.42 -8.14 14.73
N THR A 13 9.70 -7.87 13.66
CA THR A 13 9.61 -8.72 12.47
C THR A 13 9.99 -7.90 11.24
N LEU A 14 10.79 -8.47 10.37
CA LEU A 14 11.18 -7.88 9.10
C LEU A 14 10.11 -8.22 8.05
N PHE A 15 9.43 -7.19 7.57
CA PHE A 15 8.45 -7.31 6.49
C PHE A 15 9.14 -7.02 5.17
N LEU A 16 9.03 -7.97 4.24
CA LEU A 16 9.60 -7.91 2.90
C LEU A 16 8.45 -7.83 1.91
N PHE A 17 8.31 -6.67 1.27
CA PHE A 17 7.25 -6.42 0.29
C PHE A 17 7.80 -6.60 -1.11
N GLU A 18 7.27 -7.57 -1.82
CA GLU A 18 7.49 -7.76 -3.25
C GLU A 18 6.35 -7.11 -4.02
N LEU A 19 6.66 -6.09 -4.82
CA LEU A 19 5.66 -5.31 -5.55
C LEU A 19 5.74 -5.64 -7.04
N LYS A 20 4.64 -6.13 -7.61
CA LYS A 20 4.51 -6.41 -9.04
C LYS A 20 3.30 -5.69 -9.64
N GLY A 21 3.58 -4.75 -10.54
CA GLY A 21 2.55 -4.08 -11.33
C GLY A 21 2.41 -4.77 -12.69
N PHE A 22 1.28 -5.37 -12.95
CA PHE A 22 1.05 -6.13 -14.20
C PHE A 22 0.37 -5.33 -15.32
N GLY A 23 0.26 -4.01 -15.20
CA GLY A 23 -0.31 -3.16 -16.25
C GLY A 23 -1.71 -3.60 -16.68
N ALA A 24 -2.59 -3.91 -15.73
CA ALA A 24 -3.94 -4.45 -15.94
C ALA A 24 -3.99 -5.83 -16.62
N LYS A 25 -2.92 -6.64 -16.51
CA LYS A 25 -2.88 -8.02 -17.01
C LYS A 25 -2.94 -9.01 -15.87
N ASP A 26 -3.52 -10.16 -16.14
CA ASP A 26 -3.55 -11.27 -15.19
C ASP A 26 -2.15 -11.88 -14.99
N ILE A 27 -1.94 -12.43 -13.80
CA ILE A 27 -0.76 -13.21 -13.46
C ILE A 27 -0.94 -14.59 -14.04
N THR A 28 -0.28 -14.85 -15.16
CA THR A 28 -0.34 -16.12 -15.87
C THR A 28 0.75 -17.07 -15.38
N GLU A 29 0.69 -18.34 -15.77
CA GLU A 29 1.74 -19.32 -15.49
C GLU A 29 3.11 -18.89 -16.02
N ARG A 30 3.13 -18.20 -17.16
CA ARG A 30 4.34 -17.62 -17.73
C ARG A 30 4.95 -16.56 -16.80
N THR A 31 4.16 -15.57 -16.36
CA THR A 31 4.64 -14.50 -15.48
C THR A 31 5.01 -14.98 -14.08
N LEU A 32 4.50 -16.15 -13.65
CA LEU A 32 4.95 -16.82 -12.45
C LEU A 32 6.35 -17.41 -12.58
N SER A 33 6.62 -18.06 -13.72
CA SER A 33 7.75 -19.02 -13.87
C SER A 33 8.89 -18.48 -14.75
N GLU A 34 8.76 -17.31 -15.39
CA GLU A 34 9.84 -16.69 -16.16
C GLU A 34 11.03 -16.28 -15.25
N PRO A 35 12.25 -16.12 -15.79
CA PRO A 35 13.47 -15.87 -14.99
C PRO A 35 13.38 -14.68 -14.01
N ASP A 36 12.64 -13.63 -14.40
CA ASP A 36 12.36 -12.47 -13.54
C ASP A 36 10.93 -12.51 -12.98
N GLY A 37 10.32 -13.69 -12.99
CA GLY A 37 8.95 -13.92 -12.57
C GLY A 37 8.76 -13.85 -11.06
N LEU A 38 7.51 -13.96 -10.65
CA LEU A 38 7.12 -13.82 -9.26
C LEU A 38 7.80 -14.86 -8.35
N ILE A 39 7.89 -16.11 -8.80
CA ILE A 39 8.49 -17.21 -8.01
C ILE A 39 9.94 -16.91 -7.68
N GLU A 40 10.71 -16.48 -8.67
CA GLU A 40 12.13 -16.16 -8.46
C GLU A 40 12.32 -14.91 -7.62
N SER A 41 11.47 -13.89 -7.78
CA SER A 41 11.50 -12.69 -6.94
C SER A 41 11.24 -13.02 -5.46
N LEU A 42 10.22 -13.83 -5.17
CA LEU A 42 9.91 -14.26 -3.81
C LEU A 42 11.01 -15.15 -3.20
N ARG A 43 11.64 -16.01 -4.01
CA ARG A 43 12.82 -16.78 -3.58
C ARG A 43 13.99 -15.87 -3.29
N ALA A 44 14.29 -14.92 -4.18
CA ALA A 44 15.36 -13.97 -3.97
C ALA A 44 15.16 -13.21 -2.67
N SER A 45 13.98 -12.68 -2.39
CA SER A 45 13.71 -11.98 -1.14
C SER A 45 13.83 -12.89 0.10
N LYS A 46 13.50 -14.18 -0.03
CA LYS A 46 13.61 -15.17 1.06
C LYS A 46 15.07 -15.50 1.40
N TYR A 47 15.93 -15.64 0.39
CA TYR A 47 17.29 -16.09 0.56
C TYR A 47 18.32 -14.96 0.63
N THR A 48 17.91 -13.71 0.40
CA THR A 48 18.78 -12.54 0.58
C THR A 48 19.04 -12.31 2.07
N GLU A 49 20.29 -12.08 2.43
CA GLU A 49 20.65 -11.60 3.75
C GLU A 49 20.44 -10.09 3.82
N TYR A 50 19.72 -9.66 4.87
CA TYR A 50 19.44 -8.26 5.12
C TYR A 50 20.26 -7.81 6.32
N GLU A 51 21.17 -6.88 6.09
CA GLU A 51 22.00 -6.27 7.11
C GLU A 51 21.88 -4.75 7.02
N ASP A 52 21.80 -4.09 8.16
CA ASP A 52 21.87 -2.63 8.30
C ASP A 52 22.68 -2.30 9.54
N PRO A 53 23.83 -1.61 9.42
CA PRO A 53 24.66 -1.24 10.56
C PRO A 53 23.93 -0.40 11.60
N SER A 54 22.87 0.31 11.22
CA SER A 54 22.04 1.11 12.13
C SER A 54 21.02 0.28 12.93
N ILE A 55 20.83 -1.00 12.55
CA ILE A 55 19.84 -1.91 13.15
C ILE A 55 20.53 -3.21 13.56
N PRO A 56 21.16 -3.26 14.74
CA PRO A 56 21.86 -4.46 15.21
C PRO A 56 20.91 -5.68 15.27
N GLY A 57 21.37 -6.82 14.77
CA GLY A 57 20.63 -8.07 14.77
C GLY A 57 19.49 -8.15 13.76
N LEU A 58 19.47 -7.31 12.75
CA LEU A 58 18.43 -7.30 11.69
C LEU A 58 18.30 -8.66 11.01
N SER A 59 19.40 -9.35 10.75
CA SER A 59 19.44 -10.69 10.13
C SER A 59 18.74 -11.77 10.95
N GLU A 60 18.63 -11.58 12.27
CA GLU A 60 17.99 -12.52 13.20
C GLU A 60 16.48 -12.29 13.35
N PHE A 61 15.94 -11.17 12.81
CA PHE A 61 14.51 -10.89 12.93
C PHE A 61 13.71 -11.93 12.15
N PRO A 62 12.59 -12.44 12.71
CA PRO A 62 11.63 -13.21 11.95
C PRO A 62 11.20 -12.47 10.69
N ARG A 63 11.09 -13.17 9.57
CA ARG A 63 10.74 -12.60 8.29
C ARG A 63 9.27 -12.86 7.97
N TYR A 64 8.60 -11.86 7.43
CA TYR A 64 7.25 -11.94 6.93
C TYR A 64 7.19 -11.38 5.53
N TYR A 65 6.65 -12.15 4.60
CA TYR A 65 6.66 -11.85 3.18
C TYR A 65 5.29 -11.37 2.75
N VAL A 66 5.24 -10.25 2.03
CA VAL A 66 4.01 -9.67 1.53
C VAL A 66 4.14 -9.48 0.03
N PHE A 67 3.35 -10.21 -0.72
CA PHE A 67 3.23 -10.02 -2.16
C PHE A 67 2.13 -9.02 -2.48
N VAL A 68 2.48 -7.93 -3.14
CA VAL A 68 1.57 -6.84 -3.49
C VAL A 68 1.42 -6.76 -4.99
N HIS A 69 0.20 -6.86 -5.49
CA HIS A 69 -0.05 -6.83 -6.93
C HIS A 69 -1.41 -6.24 -7.29
N ASN A 70 -1.55 -5.81 -8.55
CA ASN A 70 -2.78 -5.24 -9.12
C ASN A 70 -3.41 -6.13 -10.21
N GLY A 71 -2.88 -7.34 -10.45
CA GLY A 71 -3.44 -8.32 -11.39
C GLY A 71 -4.30 -9.37 -10.68
N LEU A 72 -5.03 -10.17 -11.47
CA LEU A 72 -5.69 -11.38 -10.98
C LEU A 72 -4.83 -12.60 -11.30
N ILE A 73 -4.80 -13.57 -10.40
CA ILE A 73 -4.11 -14.83 -10.68
C ILE A 73 -5.01 -15.68 -11.58
N ASP A 74 -4.54 -15.95 -12.79
CA ASP A 74 -5.24 -16.81 -13.78
C ASP A 74 -5.58 -18.17 -13.15
N ALA A 75 -6.74 -18.71 -13.51
CA ALA A 75 -7.22 -20.00 -13.02
C ALA A 75 -6.20 -21.12 -13.27
N ASN A 76 -5.51 -21.11 -14.40
CA ASN A 76 -4.47 -22.09 -14.75
C ASN A 76 -3.19 -21.92 -13.92
N ALA A 77 -2.88 -20.70 -13.48
CA ALA A 77 -1.70 -20.39 -12.67
C ALA A 77 -1.89 -20.68 -11.17
N LYS A 78 -3.15 -20.69 -10.69
CA LYS A 78 -3.48 -20.91 -9.27
C LYS A 78 -2.87 -22.17 -8.65
N PRO A 79 -2.91 -23.37 -9.30
CA PRO A 79 -2.34 -24.58 -8.71
C PRO A 79 -0.82 -24.46 -8.51
N THR A 80 -0.10 -23.96 -9.51
CA THR A 80 1.35 -23.73 -9.46
C THR A 80 1.71 -22.74 -8.35
N TYR A 81 1.02 -21.61 -8.31
CA TYR A 81 1.20 -20.58 -7.28
C TYR A 81 0.92 -21.12 -5.87
N SER A 82 -0.24 -21.75 -5.66
CA SER A 82 -0.60 -22.30 -4.35
C SER A 82 0.38 -23.38 -3.88
N GLY A 83 0.84 -24.23 -4.80
CA GLY A 83 1.85 -25.25 -4.52
C GLY A 83 3.18 -24.64 -4.10
N PHE A 84 3.61 -23.59 -4.79
CA PHE A 84 4.80 -22.82 -4.46
C PHE A 84 4.70 -22.20 -3.06
N ILE A 85 3.62 -21.47 -2.77
CA ILE A 85 3.43 -20.81 -1.47
C ILE A 85 3.44 -21.82 -0.32
N LYS A 86 2.72 -22.93 -0.44
CA LYS A 86 2.70 -24.00 0.57
C LYS A 86 4.07 -24.60 0.83
N LYS A 87 4.88 -24.73 -0.22
CA LYS A 87 6.24 -25.32 -0.10
C LYS A 87 7.23 -24.32 0.49
N GLU A 88 7.21 -23.08 0.03
CA GLU A 88 8.23 -22.10 0.44
C GLU A 88 7.89 -21.38 1.75
N PHE A 89 6.60 -21.25 2.09
CA PHE A 89 6.14 -20.53 3.28
C PHE A 89 5.25 -21.39 4.19
N PRO A 90 5.75 -22.58 4.64
CA PRO A 90 4.95 -23.53 5.40
C PRO A 90 4.51 -22.98 6.76
N ASP A 91 5.25 -22.02 7.32
CA ASP A 91 5.02 -21.43 8.64
C ASP A 91 3.92 -20.34 8.62
N GLY A 92 3.27 -20.11 7.49
CA GLY A 92 2.24 -19.07 7.34
C GLY A 92 2.77 -17.65 7.50
N ASN A 93 4.05 -17.44 7.22
CA ASN A 93 4.71 -16.14 7.26
C ASN A 93 4.64 -15.41 5.89
N TYR A 94 3.55 -15.59 5.18
CA TYR A 94 3.27 -15.03 3.87
C TYR A 94 1.87 -14.44 3.82
N GLU A 95 1.70 -13.34 3.10
CA GLU A 95 0.43 -12.68 2.85
C GLU A 95 0.39 -12.13 1.42
N GLU A 96 -0.76 -12.19 0.78
CA GLU A 96 -1.02 -11.62 -0.54
C GLU A 96 -1.91 -10.39 -0.41
N TRP A 97 -1.48 -9.29 -0.99
CA TRP A 97 -2.24 -8.05 -1.09
C TRP A 97 -2.60 -7.79 -2.55
N ASP A 98 -3.77 -8.26 -2.92
CA ASP A 98 -4.37 -8.02 -4.23
C ASP A 98 -4.99 -6.62 -4.35
N ILE A 99 -5.51 -6.31 -5.52
CA ILE A 99 -6.12 -5.01 -5.79
C ILE A 99 -7.35 -4.73 -4.90
N GLU A 100 -8.10 -5.74 -4.50
CA GLU A 100 -9.29 -5.59 -3.65
C GLU A 100 -8.88 -5.23 -2.22
N LEU A 101 -7.88 -5.93 -1.68
CA LEU A 101 -7.33 -5.65 -0.36
C LEU A 101 -6.62 -4.29 -0.34
N LEU A 102 -5.84 -3.97 -1.38
CA LEU A 102 -5.22 -2.66 -1.54
C LEU A 102 -6.27 -1.55 -1.58
N THR A 103 -7.35 -1.72 -2.36
CA THR A 103 -8.45 -0.76 -2.42
C THR A 103 -9.11 -0.56 -1.06
N THR A 104 -9.28 -1.65 -0.31
CA THR A 104 -9.80 -1.60 1.06
C THR A 104 -8.87 -0.83 1.99
N TYR A 105 -7.57 -1.10 1.94
CA TYR A 105 -6.59 -0.34 2.72
C TYR A 105 -6.54 1.13 2.31
N PHE A 106 -6.53 1.42 1.01
CA PHE A 106 -6.61 2.79 0.51
C PHE A 106 -7.86 3.50 1.01
N SER A 107 -9.03 2.86 0.92
CA SER A 107 -10.28 3.43 1.41
C SER A 107 -10.22 3.71 2.92
N ASN A 108 -9.72 2.77 3.71
CA ASN A 108 -9.67 2.90 5.15
C ASN A 108 -8.60 3.87 5.65
N PHE A 109 -7.45 3.97 4.97
CA PHE A 109 -6.32 4.78 5.43
C PHE A 109 -6.22 6.14 4.75
N LEU A 110 -6.67 6.28 3.50
CA LEU A 110 -6.63 7.54 2.77
C LEU A 110 -7.97 8.28 2.78
N PHE A 111 -9.08 7.54 2.93
CA PHE A 111 -10.43 8.10 2.98
C PHE A 111 -11.09 7.94 4.36
N ASP A 112 -10.33 7.51 5.36
CA ASP A 112 -10.81 7.47 6.74
C ASP A 112 -11.25 8.87 7.17
N GLU A 113 -12.30 8.92 7.99
CA GLU A 113 -12.88 10.13 8.60
C GLU A 113 -11.82 11.04 9.25
N THR A 114 -10.64 10.48 9.59
CA THR A 114 -9.50 11.21 10.14
C THR A 114 -8.70 12.03 9.10
N LEU A 115 -8.83 11.72 7.81
CA LEU A 115 -8.12 12.46 6.75
C LEU A 115 -8.83 13.78 6.43
N LEU A 116 -10.16 13.75 6.40
CA LEU A 116 -11.01 14.90 6.22
C LEU A 116 -11.84 15.08 7.50
N THR A 117 -11.29 15.78 8.48
CA THR A 117 -11.80 15.90 9.85
C THR A 117 -13.09 16.71 9.99
N ASP A 118 -13.71 17.10 8.90
CA ASP A 118 -14.98 17.85 8.89
C ASP A 118 -15.88 17.44 7.73
N ASP A 119 -17.18 17.50 7.97
CA ASP A 119 -18.24 17.14 7.02
C ASP A 119 -18.19 17.96 5.72
N GLU A 120 -17.76 19.21 5.80
CA GLU A 120 -17.69 20.10 4.63
C GLU A 120 -16.59 19.65 3.67
N SER A 121 -15.39 19.39 4.18
CA SER A 121 -14.27 18.84 3.38
C SER A 121 -14.63 17.49 2.77
N TYR A 122 -15.30 16.62 3.53
CA TYR A 122 -15.71 15.30 3.06
C TYR A 122 -16.76 15.37 1.94
N ARG A 123 -17.78 16.23 2.09
CA ARG A 123 -18.80 16.45 1.05
C ARG A 123 -18.20 17.04 -0.21
N LEU A 124 -17.29 18.01 -0.06
CA LEU A 124 -16.61 18.65 -1.17
C LEU A 124 -15.72 17.66 -1.92
N PHE A 125 -15.00 16.81 -1.20
CA PHE A 125 -14.16 15.77 -1.78
C PHE A 125 -15.00 14.73 -2.54
N LYS A 126 -16.11 14.24 -1.97
CA LYS A 126 -17.04 13.36 -2.70
C LYS A 126 -17.57 14.00 -3.98
N LYS A 127 -17.95 15.28 -3.93
CA LYS A 127 -18.39 16.01 -5.10
C LYS A 127 -17.31 16.06 -6.17
N ILE A 128 -16.07 16.34 -5.80
CA ILE A 128 -14.92 16.35 -6.72
C ILE A 128 -14.74 14.98 -7.37
N LEU A 129 -14.76 13.89 -6.58
CA LEU A 129 -14.61 12.52 -7.11
C LEU A 129 -15.70 12.15 -8.13
N VAL A 130 -16.95 12.48 -7.83
CA VAL A 130 -18.09 12.19 -8.75
C VAL A 130 -17.98 12.97 -10.06
N LEU A 131 -17.35 14.15 -10.03
CA LEU A 131 -17.25 15.04 -11.18
C LEU A 131 -15.92 14.93 -11.93
N LEU A 132 -14.96 14.09 -11.45
CA LEU A 132 -13.69 13.83 -12.16
C LEU A 132 -13.91 13.20 -13.54
N ASP A 133 -14.96 12.39 -13.70
CA ASP A 133 -15.32 11.76 -14.98
C ASP A 133 -16.21 12.65 -15.88
N GLY A 134 -16.55 13.84 -15.43
CA GLY A 134 -17.41 14.78 -16.17
C GLY A 134 -16.64 15.89 -16.87
N GLU A 135 -17.17 16.41 -17.99
CA GLU A 135 -16.58 17.52 -18.76
C GLU A 135 -16.53 18.88 -18.02
N GLY A 136 -16.82 18.90 -16.72
CA GLY A 136 -16.86 20.13 -15.89
C GLY A 136 -15.56 20.36 -15.11
N ASN A 137 -14.91 21.47 -15.34
CA ASN A 137 -13.74 21.90 -14.58
C ASN A 137 -14.11 22.24 -13.11
N ASN A 138 -13.81 21.35 -12.19
CA ASN A 138 -14.04 21.53 -10.75
C ASN A 138 -12.93 22.29 -10.01
N PHE A 139 -12.15 23.11 -10.71
CA PHE A 139 -11.05 23.88 -10.10
C PHE A 139 -11.49 24.72 -8.90
N LYS A 140 -12.73 25.22 -8.89
CA LYS A 140 -13.25 25.99 -7.76
C LYS A 140 -13.45 25.13 -6.52
N ASP A 141 -14.01 23.93 -6.67
CA ASP A 141 -14.25 22.99 -5.58
C ASP A 141 -12.92 22.44 -5.04
N ILE A 142 -11.98 22.12 -5.93
CA ILE A 142 -10.61 21.71 -5.57
C ILE A 142 -9.91 22.84 -4.82
N SER A 143 -9.93 24.05 -5.33
CA SER A 143 -9.34 25.22 -4.66
C SER A 143 -9.94 25.46 -3.28
N THR A 144 -11.25 25.33 -3.15
CA THR A 144 -11.94 25.48 -1.87
C THR A 144 -11.50 24.39 -0.89
N LEU A 145 -11.42 23.14 -1.32
CA LEU A 145 -10.96 22.02 -0.49
C LEU A 145 -9.52 22.23 -0.01
N VAL A 146 -8.64 22.64 -0.92
CA VAL A 146 -7.23 22.97 -0.58
C VAL A 146 -7.15 24.08 0.46
N GLN A 147 -7.93 25.17 0.28
CA GLN A 147 -7.98 26.28 1.23
C GLN A 147 -8.49 25.85 2.61
N LEU A 148 -9.53 25.00 2.66
CA LEU A 148 -10.04 24.45 3.92
C LEU A 148 -8.96 23.64 4.64
N GLN A 149 -8.22 22.78 3.92
CA GLN A 149 -7.14 22.00 4.51
C GLN A 149 -5.96 22.87 5.00
N LEU A 150 -5.55 23.86 4.21
CA LEU A 150 -4.48 24.79 4.60
C LEU A 150 -4.87 25.62 5.83
N LYS A 151 -6.13 26.03 5.93
CA LYS A 151 -6.65 26.77 7.09
C LYS A 151 -6.58 25.93 8.38
N LYS A 152 -6.80 24.63 8.28
CA LYS A 152 -6.64 23.69 9.40
C LYS A 152 -5.19 23.60 9.87
N ILE A 153 -4.22 23.50 8.95
CA ILE A 153 -2.78 23.44 9.29
C ILE A 153 -2.38 24.71 10.07
N SER A 154 -2.85 25.87 9.64
CA SER A 154 -2.53 27.14 10.29
C SER A 154 -3.11 27.29 11.71
N SER A 155 -4.17 26.54 12.01
CA SER A 155 -4.84 26.54 13.33
C SER A 155 -4.31 25.49 14.31
N VAL A 156 -3.47 24.54 13.85
CA VAL A 156 -2.99 23.41 14.66
C VAL A 156 -1.76 23.79 15.47
N LYS A 157 -1.79 23.55 16.77
CA LYS A 157 -0.60 23.63 17.63
C LYS A 157 0.45 22.61 17.17
N LYS A 158 1.74 22.96 17.23
CA LYS A 158 2.90 22.14 16.80
C LYS A 158 2.92 20.69 17.35
N GLU A 159 2.15 20.43 18.40
CA GLU A 159 2.11 19.13 19.08
C GLU A 159 1.32 18.06 18.30
N ASN A 160 0.48 18.43 17.35
CA ASN A 160 -0.37 17.48 16.62
C ASN A 160 0.22 17.10 15.26
N ARG A 161 1.41 16.48 15.27
CA ARG A 161 2.13 16.03 14.07
C ARG A 161 1.29 15.15 13.15
N ARG A 162 0.43 14.30 13.73
CA ARG A 162 -0.41 13.36 12.96
C ARG A 162 -1.42 14.11 12.08
N LEU A 163 -2.06 15.14 12.61
CA LEU A 163 -3.01 15.95 11.85
C LEU A 163 -2.32 16.70 10.70
N ILE A 164 -1.12 17.23 10.96
CA ILE A 164 -0.31 17.91 9.94
C ILE A 164 0.05 16.93 8.82
N LEU A 165 0.54 15.73 9.14
CA LEU A 165 0.91 14.71 8.16
C LEU A 165 -0.30 14.25 7.34
N ASN A 166 -1.46 14.01 7.97
CA ASN A 166 -2.68 13.63 7.29
C ASN A 166 -3.16 14.72 6.34
N THR A 167 -3.06 16.00 6.75
CA THR A 167 -3.46 17.12 5.88
C THR A 167 -2.52 17.25 4.68
N PHE A 168 -1.21 17.06 4.84
CA PHE A 168 -0.28 17.03 3.70
C PHE A 168 -0.54 15.82 2.79
N ALA A 169 -0.85 14.65 3.33
CA ALA A 169 -1.22 13.49 2.55
C ALA A 169 -2.49 13.74 1.72
N SER A 170 -3.51 14.38 2.32
CA SER A 170 -4.75 14.77 1.62
C SER A 170 -4.47 15.76 0.49
N LEU A 171 -3.64 16.78 0.75
CA LEU A 171 -3.27 17.78 -0.27
C LEU A 171 -2.52 17.14 -1.43
N ARG A 172 -1.62 16.20 -1.15
CA ARG A 172 -0.89 15.47 -2.18
C ARG A 172 -1.83 14.62 -3.05
N LEU A 173 -2.82 13.97 -2.44
CA LEU A 173 -3.82 13.17 -3.16
C LEU A 173 -4.70 14.04 -4.09
N ILE A 174 -5.03 15.27 -3.68
CA ILE A 174 -5.82 16.21 -4.47
C ILE A 174 -5.02 16.79 -5.66
N ALA A 175 -3.68 16.85 -5.52
CA ALA A 175 -2.79 17.44 -6.52
C ALA A 175 -2.38 16.48 -7.64
N HIS A 176 -2.68 15.18 -7.52
CA HIS A 176 -2.44 14.13 -8.52
C HIS A 176 -3.73 13.68 -9.19
#